data_2fe42f81fad8996a1c443370c4cda71b
#
_entry.id   2fe42f81fad8996a1c443370c4cda71b
#
_cell.length_a   1.000
_cell.length_b   1.000
_cell.length_c   1.000
_cell.angle_alpha   90.00
_cell.angle_beta   90.00
_cell.angle_gamma   90.00
#
_symmetry.space_group_name_H-M   'P 1'
#
loop_
_entity.id
_entity.type
_entity.pdbx_description
1 polymer ?
#
loop_
_entity_poly.entity_id
_entity_poly.type
_entity_poly.pdbx_seq_one_letter_code
_entity_poly.pdbx_strand_id
1 'polypeptide(L)'
;MCSSDLERAYSALKRAFRERTVDKGYRALVQGHPDPLRGTVDAPIARHPSGDGRFAVMAGGRPSVTHYDTLEAFRGASLLDVTLETGRTHQIRVHMAALRHPCVGDRLYGADPALAAHLGLARQGLHAARLGFAHPADGRHLAFTSDYPADLAHALGILRAES
;
A
#
# COMPACT_ATOMS: atom_id res chain seq x y z
N MET A 1 7.89 -33.39 -6.22
CA MET A 1 8.61 -32.13 -6.51
C MET A 1 10.02 -32.25 -5.96
N CYS A 2 11.03 -32.05 -6.77
CA CYS A 2 12.42 -32.20 -6.35
C CYS A 2 12.87 -30.95 -5.56
N SER A 3 13.73 -31.11 -4.54
CA SER A 3 14.29 -29.98 -3.74
C SER A 3 14.93 -28.91 -4.61
N SER A 4 15.60 -29.31 -5.72
CA SER A 4 16.20 -28.41 -6.70
C SER A 4 15.19 -27.51 -7.42
N ASP A 5 13.96 -27.98 -7.63
CA ASP A 5 12.90 -27.18 -8.30
C ASP A 5 12.37 -26.08 -7.38
N LEU A 6 12.26 -26.38 -6.09
CA LEU A 6 11.88 -25.39 -5.07
C LEU A 6 12.96 -24.29 -4.93
N GLU A 7 14.23 -24.66 -4.93
CA GLU A 7 15.34 -23.71 -4.85
C GLU A 7 15.41 -22.80 -6.09
N ARG A 8 15.18 -23.36 -7.27
CA ARG A 8 15.11 -22.58 -8.52
C ARG A 8 13.94 -21.61 -8.52
N ALA A 9 12.75 -22.07 -8.12
CA ALA A 9 11.57 -21.23 -8.01
C ALA A 9 11.76 -20.09 -6.98
N TYR A 10 12.30 -20.41 -5.80
CA TYR A 10 12.62 -19.44 -4.77
C TYR A 10 13.61 -18.37 -5.27
N SER A 11 14.69 -18.81 -5.91
CA SER A 11 15.71 -17.89 -6.45
C SER A 11 15.17 -17.01 -7.56
N ALA A 12 14.34 -17.55 -8.45
CA ALA A 12 13.70 -16.80 -9.53
C ALA A 12 12.73 -15.75 -9.00
N LEU A 13 11.87 -16.09 -8.03
CA LEU A 13 10.94 -15.15 -7.40
C LEU A 13 11.69 -14.08 -6.61
N LYS A 14 12.70 -14.47 -5.84
CA LYS A 14 13.55 -13.51 -5.10
C LYS A 14 14.23 -12.51 -6.04
N ARG A 15 14.70 -12.98 -7.19
CA ARG A 15 15.26 -12.13 -8.23
C ARG A 15 14.21 -11.18 -8.82
N ALA A 16 13.02 -11.68 -9.16
CA ALA A 16 11.93 -10.88 -9.69
C ALA A 16 11.53 -9.74 -8.74
N PHE A 17 11.45 -10.00 -7.44
CA PHE A 17 11.22 -8.97 -6.43
C PHE A 17 12.36 -7.95 -6.37
N ARG A 18 13.61 -8.40 -6.45
CA ARG A 18 14.80 -7.53 -6.45
C ARG A 18 14.89 -6.67 -7.71
N GLU A 19 14.59 -7.24 -8.87
CA GLU A 19 14.61 -6.58 -10.18
C GLU A 19 13.35 -5.77 -10.48
N ARG A 20 12.38 -5.75 -9.53
CA ARG A 20 11.14 -4.99 -9.63
C ARG A 20 10.25 -5.39 -10.82
N THR A 21 10.31 -6.65 -11.21
CA THR A 21 9.47 -7.24 -12.26
C THR A 21 8.15 -7.80 -11.71
N VAL A 22 7.94 -7.69 -10.40
CA VAL A 22 6.68 -8.05 -9.74
C VAL A 22 5.76 -6.84 -9.70
N ASP A 23 4.58 -6.97 -10.31
CA ASP A 23 3.53 -5.96 -10.25
C ASP A 23 2.77 -6.09 -8.93
N LYS A 24 2.75 -5.01 -8.15
CA LYS A 24 2.08 -4.95 -6.84
C LYS A 24 1.10 -3.79 -6.83
N GLY A 25 -0.18 -4.10 -6.74
CA GLY A 25 -1.24 -3.12 -6.61
C GLY A 25 -1.95 -3.21 -5.27
N TYR A 26 -2.21 -2.05 -4.68
CA TYR A 26 -2.86 -1.93 -3.38
C TYR A 26 -4.11 -1.07 -3.49
N ARG A 27 -5.02 -1.24 -2.54
CA ARG A 27 -6.09 -0.30 -2.25
C ARG A 27 -5.81 0.35 -0.92
N ALA A 28 -5.81 1.68 -0.89
CA ALA A 28 -5.59 2.47 0.31
C ALA A 28 -6.79 3.38 0.55
N LEU A 29 -7.43 3.26 1.71
CA LEU A 29 -8.42 4.21 2.19
C LEU A 29 -7.68 5.26 3.03
N VAL A 30 -7.60 6.50 2.53
CA VAL A 30 -6.87 7.58 3.17
C VAL A 30 -7.80 8.69 3.65
N GLN A 31 -7.35 9.47 4.63
CA GLN A 31 -8.07 10.64 5.12
C GLN A 31 -7.95 11.79 4.14
N GLY A 32 -9.04 12.53 3.96
CA GLY A 32 -9.09 13.70 3.07
C GLY A 32 -9.00 13.33 1.59
N HIS A 33 -8.58 14.30 0.80
CA HIS A 33 -8.56 14.21 -0.66
C HIS A 33 -7.17 14.61 -1.16
N PRO A 34 -6.34 13.67 -1.64
CA PRO A 34 -5.08 14.01 -2.26
C PRO A 34 -5.27 14.93 -3.46
N ASP A 35 -4.44 15.96 -3.54
CA ASP A 35 -4.39 16.88 -4.68
C ASP A 35 -2.94 16.95 -5.18
N PRO A 36 -2.68 16.56 -6.44
CA PRO A 36 -3.64 16.13 -7.47
C PRO A 36 -4.29 14.74 -7.17
N LEU A 37 -5.39 14.45 -7.87
CA LEU A 37 -6.12 13.16 -7.74
C LEU A 37 -5.28 11.96 -8.16
N ARG A 38 -4.29 12.17 -9.02
CA ARG A 38 -3.30 11.18 -9.45
C ARG A 38 -1.91 11.77 -9.28
N GLY A 39 -1.00 11.01 -8.72
CA GLY A 39 0.34 11.51 -8.47
C GLY A 39 1.38 10.44 -8.21
N THR A 40 2.62 10.90 -8.09
CA THR A 40 3.77 10.08 -7.73
C THR A 40 4.45 10.71 -6.52
N VAL A 41 4.72 9.89 -5.51
CA VAL A 41 5.55 10.26 -4.36
C VAL A 41 6.90 9.60 -4.56
N ASP A 42 7.89 10.41 -4.93
CA ASP A 42 9.30 10.00 -5.02
C ASP A 42 10.06 10.65 -3.85
N ALA A 43 10.13 9.92 -2.75
CA ALA A 43 10.70 10.43 -1.51
C ALA A 43 11.39 9.30 -0.73
N PRO A 44 12.65 9.50 -0.31
CA PRO A 44 13.43 8.46 0.37
C PRO A 44 12.89 8.19 1.77
N ILE A 45 12.90 6.91 2.16
CA ILE A 45 12.38 6.45 3.44
C ILE A 45 13.52 5.87 4.29
N ALA A 46 13.55 6.27 5.55
CA ALA A 46 14.46 5.74 6.56
C ALA A 46 13.70 5.44 7.86
N ARG A 47 14.35 4.72 8.77
CA ARG A 47 13.83 4.49 10.12
C ARG A 47 13.79 5.82 10.88
N HIS A 48 12.68 6.12 11.51
CA HIS A 48 12.53 7.32 12.32
C HIS A 48 13.42 7.21 13.58
N PRO A 49 14.12 8.29 14.00
CA PRO A 49 15.04 8.26 15.12
C PRO A 49 14.37 8.07 16.50
N SER A 50 13.04 8.18 16.60
CA SER A 50 12.30 7.98 17.86
C SER A 50 12.42 6.56 18.46
N GLY A 51 12.86 5.57 17.68
CA GLY A 51 12.99 4.20 18.16
C GLY A 51 11.67 3.42 18.35
N ASP A 52 10.54 4.01 18.00
CA ASP A 52 9.19 3.41 18.15
C ASP A 52 8.77 2.51 16.98
N GLY A 53 9.70 2.19 16.09
CA GLY A 53 9.44 1.35 14.93
C GLY A 53 8.86 2.07 13.71
N ARG A 54 8.65 3.38 13.79
CA ARG A 54 8.20 4.18 12.64
C ARG A 54 9.31 4.35 11.61
N PHE A 55 8.85 4.59 10.39
CA PHE A 55 9.66 5.07 9.27
C PHE A 55 9.21 6.46 8.88
N ALA A 56 10.05 7.21 8.19
CA ALA A 56 9.72 8.56 7.75
C ALA A 56 10.40 8.89 6.43
N VAL A 57 9.85 9.86 5.71
CA VAL A 57 10.56 10.51 4.60
C VAL A 57 11.71 11.31 5.16
N MET A 58 12.93 10.92 4.80
CA MET A 58 14.16 11.54 5.31
C MET A 58 15.25 11.56 4.24
N ALA A 59 15.97 12.68 4.17
CA ALA A 59 17.17 12.78 3.34
C ALA A 59 18.18 11.67 3.75
N GLY A 60 18.80 11.04 2.75
CA GLY A 60 19.71 9.91 2.97
C GLY A 60 19.02 8.57 3.21
N GLY A 61 17.68 8.52 3.21
CA GLY A 61 16.92 7.28 3.25
C GLY A 61 17.03 6.47 1.95
N ARG A 62 16.40 5.32 1.94
CA ARG A 62 16.34 4.48 0.74
C ARG A 62 15.38 5.06 -0.30
N PRO A 63 15.79 5.18 -1.57
CA PRO A 63 14.89 5.64 -2.64
C PRO A 63 13.59 4.85 -2.66
N SER A 64 12.46 5.55 -2.71
CA SER A 64 11.13 4.95 -2.60
C SER A 64 10.16 5.70 -3.50
N VAL A 65 9.46 4.97 -4.37
CA VAL A 65 8.53 5.54 -5.35
C VAL A 65 7.17 4.86 -5.24
N THR A 66 6.15 5.67 -5.00
CA THR A 66 4.75 5.26 -4.88
C THR A 66 3.91 6.05 -5.88
N HIS A 67 3.12 5.36 -6.70
CA HIS A 67 2.12 5.98 -7.58
C HIS A 67 0.74 5.78 -7.00
N TYR A 68 -0.11 6.79 -7.12
CA TYR A 68 -1.50 6.68 -6.69
C TYR A 68 -2.46 7.29 -7.70
N ASP A 69 -3.67 6.75 -7.73
CA ASP A 69 -4.81 7.27 -8.48
C ASP A 69 -6.05 7.20 -7.60
N THR A 70 -6.79 8.30 -7.48
CA THR A 70 -8.01 8.35 -6.69
C THR A 70 -9.15 7.68 -7.45
N LEU A 71 -9.65 6.58 -6.92
CA LEU A 71 -10.77 5.84 -7.48
C LEU A 71 -12.12 6.42 -7.07
N GLU A 72 -12.27 6.75 -5.79
CA GLU A 72 -13.49 7.29 -5.21
C GLU A 72 -13.14 8.35 -4.16
N ALA A 73 -13.85 9.45 -4.17
CA ALA A 73 -13.76 10.49 -3.15
C ALA A 73 -15.06 10.50 -2.34
N PHE A 74 -14.92 10.46 -1.01
CA PHE A 74 -16.02 10.46 -0.04
C PHE A 74 -15.94 11.69 0.85
N ARG A 75 -16.94 11.89 1.69
CA ARG A 75 -16.87 12.93 2.71
C ARG A 75 -15.75 12.63 3.71
N GLY A 76 -14.63 13.35 3.60
CA GLY A 76 -13.48 13.25 4.53
C GLY A 76 -12.52 12.08 4.27
N ALA A 77 -12.71 11.28 3.22
CA ALA A 77 -11.83 10.18 2.88
C ALA A 77 -11.76 9.94 1.36
N SER A 78 -10.75 9.21 0.91
CA SER A 78 -10.60 8.80 -0.48
C SER A 78 -10.08 7.38 -0.59
N LEU A 79 -10.61 6.63 -1.55
CA LEU A 79 -10.09 5.31 -1.92
C LEU A 79 -9.09 5.47 -3.08
N LEU A 80 -7.87 5.01 -2.87
CA LEU A 80 -6.80 5.09 -3.84
C LEU A 80 -6.44 3.72 -4.41
N ASP A 81 -6.14 3.68 -5.70
CA ASP A 81 -5.34 2.63 -6.32
C ASP A 81 -3.87 3.02 -6.21
N VAL A 82 -3.05 2.14 -5.63
CA VAL A 82 -1.64 2.42 -5.36
C VAL A 82 -0.76 1.37 -6.01
N THR A 83 0.25 1.82 -6.73
CA THR A 83 1.25 0.96 -7.38
C THR A 83 2.64 1.32 -6.87
N LEU A 84 3.46 0.33 -6.60
CA LEU A 84 4.80 0.49 -6.05
C LEU A 84 5.88 0.14 -7.06
N GLU A 85 6.84 1.04 -7.29
CA GLU A 85 8.11 0.71 -7.95
C GLU A 85 9.12 0.12 -6.97
N THR A 86 9.02 0.50 -5.70
CA THR A 86 9.86 0.00 -4.59
C THR A 86 8.99 -0.64 -3.53
N GLY A 87 9.55 -1.44 -2.64
CA GLY A 87 8.82 -2.10 -1.55
C GLY A 87 9.51 -1.92 -0.20
N ARG A 88 9.57 -0.69 0.31
CA ARG A 88 10.15 -0.41 1.63
C ARG A 88 9.13 -0.67 2.73
N THR A 89 9.62 -0.92 3.94
CA THR A 89 8.77 -1.11 5.12
C THR A 89 7.84 0.09 5.30
N HIS A 90 6.55 -0.18 5.45
CA HIS A 90 5.52 0.84 5.62
C HIS A 90 5.44 1.90 4.50
N GLN A 91 5.95 1.63 3.31
CA GLN A 91 6.14 2.65 2.29
C GLN A 91 4.87 3.44 1.96
N ILE A 92 3.74 2.78 1.70
CA ILE A 92 2.47 3.47 1.39
C ILE A 92 2.02 4.30 2.59
N ARG A 93 2.07 3.72 3.79
CA ARG A 93 1.68 4.38 5.03
C ARG A 93 2.49 5.64 5.29
N VAL A 94 3.82 5.57 5.10
CA VAL A 94 4.75 6.70 5.26
C VAL A 94 4.51 7.77 4.22
N HIS A 95 4.41 7.40 2.94
CA HIS A 95 4.20 8.35 1.86
C HIS A 95 2.86 9.07 1.97
N MET A 96 1.77 8.34 2.28
CA MET A 96 0.45 8.97 2.46
C MET A 96 0.42 9.89 3.69
N ALA A 97 1.05 9.51 4.78
CA ALA A 97 1.18 10.38 5.95
C ALA A 97 2.02 11.65 5.64
N ALA A 98 3.08 11.53 4.85
CA ALA A 98 3.89 12.66 4.41
C ALA A 98 3.09 13.65 3.54
N LEU A 99 2.15 13.16 2.75
CA LEU A 99 1.19 13.98 2.00
C LEU A 99 0.07 14.57 2.89
N ARG A 100 0.05 14.29 4.17
CA ARG A 100 -1.02 14.64 5.13
C ARG A 100 -2.36 13.94 4.87
N HIS A 101 -2.30 12.79 4.22
CA HIS A 101 -3.45 11.91 3.97
C HIS A 101 -3.17 10.49 4.50
N PRO A 102 -2.96 10.30 5.82
CA PRO A 102 -2.66 8.99 6.36
C PRO A 102 -3.77 7.99 6.05
N CYS A 103 -3.42 6.71 5.97
CA CYS A 103 -4.43 5.66 5.84
C CYS A 103 -5.37 5.71 7.05
N VAL A 104 -6.68 5.63 6.80
CA VAL A 104 -7.68 5.58 7.88
C VAL A 104 -7.37 4.40 8.80
N GLY A 105 -7.40 4.62 10.11
CA GLY A 105 -7.08 3.62 11.12
C GLY A 105 -5.59 3.44 11.42
N ASP A 106 -4.71 4.16 10.73
CA ASP A 106 -3.27 4.08 10.95
C ASP A 106 -2.80 5.01 12.08
N ARG A 107 -3.00 4.55 13.31
CA ARG A 107 -2.65 5.32 14.51
C ARG A 107 -1.15 5.65 14.60
N LEU A 108 -0.30 4.75 14.12
CA LEU A 108 1.15 4.93 14.15
C LEU A 108 1.59 6.15 13.31
N TYR A 109 0.88 6.44 12.24
CA TYR A 109 1.18 7.56 11.34
C TYR A 109 0.19 8.72 11.43
N GLY A 110 -0.56 8.82 12.54
CA GLY A 110 -1.31 10.02 12.90
C GLY A 110 -2.71 10.10 12.31
N ALA A 111 -3.32 8.98 11.94
CA ALA A 111 -4.71 8.96 11.50
C ALA A 111 -5.68 9.32 12.65
N ASP A 112 -6.79 9.96 12.30
CA ASP A 112 -7.86 10.33 13.23
C ASP A 112 -8.56 9.07 13.77
N PRO A 113 -8.50 8.81 15.09
CA PRO A 113 -9.16 7.65 15.67
C PRO A 113 -10.69 7.72 15.62
N ALA A 114 -11.27 8.93 15.55
CA ALA A 114 -12.72 9.08 15.46
C ALA A 114 -13.26 8.60 14.11
N LEU A 115 -12.60 8.92 13.01
CA LEU A 115 -12.97 8.43 11.69
C LEU A 115 -12.83 6.90 11.60
N ALA A 116 -11.76 6.35 12.14
CA ALA A 116 -11.54 4.91 12.17
C ALA A 116 -12.64 4.18 12.97
N ALA A 117 -13.02 4.72 14.14
CA ALA A 117 -14.09 4.19 14.96
C ALA A 117 -15.44 4.24 14.23
N HIS A 118 -15.77 5.37 13.59
CA HIS A 118 -17.00 5.52 12.81
C HIS A 118 -17.09 4.48 11.67
N LEU A 119 -15.98 4.20 11.01
CA LEU A 119 -15.92 3.25 9.91
C LEU A 119 -15.69 1.79 10.33
N GLY A 120 -15.52 1.54 11.64
CA GLY A 120 -15.25 0.19 12.16
C GLY A 120 -13.89 -0.38 11.78
N LEU A 121 -12.89 0.48 11.51
CA LEU A 121 -11.53 0.06 11.17
C LEU A 121 -10.63 0.07 12.41
N ALA A 122 -10.19 -1.11 12.85
CA ALA A 122 -9.23 -1.28 13.95
C ALA A 122 -7.78 -1.28 13.50
N ARG A 123 -7.53 -1.29 12.20
CA ARG A 123 -6.20 -1.28 11.55
C ARG A 123 -6.20 -0.30 10.38
N GLN A 124 -5.02 -0.07 9.81
CA GLN A 124 -4.90 0.77 8.61
C GLN A 124 -5.75 0.24 7.45
N GLY A 125 -6.46 1.13 6.78
CA GLY A 125 -7.27 0.85 5.59
C GLY A 125 -6.40 0.63 4.36
N LEU A 126 -5.61 -0.45 4.37
CA LEU A 126 -4.66 -0.82 3.32
C LEU A 126 -4.79 -2.29 3.00
N HIS A 127 -4.90 -2.61 1.70
CA HIS A 127 -5.11 -3.97 1.22
C HIS A 127 -4.28 -4.24 -0.04
N ALA A 128 -3.52 -5.34 -0.05
CA ALA A 128 -2.85 -5.84 -1.24
C ALA A 128 -3.89 -6.46 -2.18
N ALA A 129 -4.23 -5.75 -3.26
CA ALA A 129 -5.35 -6.10 -4.14
C ALA A 129 -4.91 -6.86 -5.39
N ARG A 130 -3.69 -6.64 -5.87
CA ARG A 130 -3.15 -7.28 -7.07
C ARG A 130 -1.72 -7.73 -6.87
N LEU A 131 -1.40 -8.87 -7.45
CA LEU A 131 -0.04 -9.38 -7.56
C LEU A 131 0.15 -9.98 -8.95
N GLY A 132 1.13 -9.51 -9.70
CA GLY A 132 1.50 -10.04 -11.00
C GLY A 132 2.99 -10.37 -11.07
N PHE A 133 3.33 -11.51 -11.62
CA PHE A 133 4.73 -11.93 -11.81
C PHE A 133 4.86 -13.00 -12.89
N ALA A 134 6.08 -13.17 -13.40
CA ALA A 134 6.40 -14.25 -14.32
C ALA A 134 6.54 -15.57 -13.55
N HIS A 135 5.89 -16.62 -14.06
CA HIS A 135 6.01 -17.96 -13.48
C HIS A 135 7.47 -18.42 -13.55
N PRO A 136 8.06 -18.90 -12.43
CA PRO A 136 9.49 -19.17 -12.37
C PRO A 136 9.97 -20.33 -13.25
N ALA A 137 9.07 -21.22 -13.70
CA ALA A 137 9.44 -22.36 -14.53
C ALA A 137 9.36 -22.06 -16.05
N ASP A 138 8.31 -21.35 -16.50
CA ASP A 138 8.02 -21.18 -17.94
C ASP A 138 7.91 -19.71 -18.38
N GLY A 139 8.00 -18.75 -17.43
CA GLY A 139 7.95 -17.33 -17.72
C GLY A 139 6.58 -16.75 -18.06
N ARG A 140 5.53 -17.56 -18.09
CA ARG A 140 4.15 -17.06 -18.34
C ARG A 140 3.75 -16.06 -17.27
N HIS A 141 3.02 -15.04 -17.67
CA HIS A 141 2.53 -14.04 -16.72
C HIS A 141 1.38 -14.62 -15.87
N LEU A 142 1.54 -14.52 -14.56
CA LEU A 142 0.50 -14.85 -13.59
C LEU A 142 0.03 -13.58 -12.92
N ALA A 143 -1.29 -13.40 -12.81
CA ALA A 143 -1.89 -12.29 -12.11
C ALA A 143 -2.95 -12.80 -11.13
N PHE A 144 -2.90 -12.28 -9.91
CA PHE A 144 -3.83 -12.60 -8.85
C PHE A 144 -4.49 -11.31 -8.36
N THR A 145 -5.77 -11.39 -8.08
CA THR A 145 -6.54 -10.32 -7.44
C THR A 145 -7.15 -10.82 -6.14
N SER A 146 -7.37 -9.92 -5.21
CA SER A 146 -7.99 -10.21 -3.92
C SER A 146 -9.12 -9.23 -3.67
N ASP A 147 -10.27 -9.75 -3.25
CA ASP A 147 -11.41 -8.92 -2.84
C ASP A 147 -11.12 -8.16 -1.56
N TYR A 148 -11.87 -7.10 -1.31
CA TYR A 148 -11.73 -6.34 -0.07
C TYR A 148 -12.01 -7.24 1.14
N PRO A 149 -11.16 -7.18 2.18
CA PRO A 149 -11.48 -7.79 3.46
C PRO A 149 -12.77 -7.19 4.04
N ALA A 150 -13.47 -7.95 4.87
CA ALA A 150 -14.79 -7.58 5.38
C ALA A 150 -14.82 -6.22 6.09
N ASP A 151 -13.79 -5.87 6.85
CA ASP A 151 -13.68 -4.59 7.54
C ASP A 151 -13.54 -3.41 6.58
N LEU A 152 -12.75 -3.53 5.52
CA LEU A 152 -12.61 -2.50 4.51
C LEU A 152 -13.87 -2.38 3.64
N ALA A 153 -14.49 -3.50 3.25
CA ALA A 153 -15.75 -3.51 2.53
C ALA A 153 -16.86 -2.82 3.34
N HIS A 154 -16.93 -3.07 4.64
CA HIS A 154 -17.86 -2.43 5.54
C HIS A 154 -17.64 -0.91 5.61
N ALA A 155 -16.39 -0.47 5.80
CA ALA A 155 -16.03 0.95 5.82
C ALA A 155 -16.42 1.68 4.53
N LEU A 156 -16.14 1.07 3.37
CA LEU A 156 -16.54 1.62 2.07
C LEU A 156 -18.05 1.69 1.92
N GLY A 157 -18.78 0.70 2.44
CA GLY A 157 -20.25 0.70 2.45
C GLY A 157 -20.82 1.89 3.22
N ILE A 158 -20.27 2.21 4.39
CA ILE A 158 -20.67 3.39 5.18
C ILE A 158 -20.39 4.67 4.38
N LEU A 159 -19.17 4.84 3.88
CA LEU A 159 -18.78 6.05 3.15
C LEU A 159 -19.64 6.29 1.90
N ARG A 160 -19.96 5.24 1.15
CA ARG A 160 -20.83 5.33 -0.02
C ARG A 160 -22.27 5.70 0.31
N ALA A 161 -22.76 5.29 1.49
CA ALA A 161 -24.10 5.63 1.94
C ALA A 161 -24.22 7.09 2.44
N GLU A 162 -23.11 7.68 2.85
CA GLU A 162 -23.03 9.06 3.37
C GLU A 162 -22.62 10.11 2.31
N SER A 163 -22.33 9.67 1.09
CA SER A 163 -21.82 10.52 0.00
C SER A 163 -22.92 11.03 -0.91
#